data_281180fc9b4fdbcede759d587bf2bb82
#
_entry.id   281180fc9b4fdbcede759d587bf2bb82
#
_cell.length_a   1.000
_cell.length_b   1.000
_cell.length_c   1.000
_cell.angle_alpha   90.00
_cell.angle_beta   90.00
_cell.angle_gamma   90.00
#
_symmetry.space_group_name_H-M   'P 1'
#
loop_
_entity.id
_entity.type
_entity.pdbx_description
1 polymer ?
#
loop_
_entity_poly.entity_id
_entity_poly.type
_entity_poly.pdbx_seq_one_letter_code
_entity_poly.pdbx_strand_id
1 'polypeptide(L)'
;DVDVAEVYDEVAGNHTYLTGLLGRPPRFFRTGTAHYDEVAIEIVRAMGEIPIGFDINGDAGTTYTAALVAQETGKAKPGSIVIAHMNQPARQTYEGMAVVLPRLREKGIRFARLSDVTIA
;
A
#
# COMPACT_ATOMS: atom_id res chain seq x y z
N ASP A 1 -7.78 14.54 -17.22
CA ASP A 1 -7.22 13.52 -18.12
C ASP A 1 -5.70 13.65 -18.11
N VAL A 2 -5.02 12.66 -17.58
CA VAL A 2 -3.56 12.64 -17.57
C VAL A 2 -3.09 12.05 -18.89
N ASP A 3 -2.14 12.72 -19.54
CA ASP A 3 -1.55 12.27 -20.78
C ASP A 3 -0.83 10.92 -20.56
N VAL A 4 -1.02 9.97 -21.47
CA VAL A 4 -0.38 8.65 -21.44
C VAL A 4 1.14 8.77 -21.34
N ALA A 5 1.74 9.72 -22.08
CA ALA A 5 3.18 9.95 -22.04
C ALA A 5 3.64 10.42 -20.66
N GLU A 6 2.88 11.27 -19.98
CA GLU A 6 3.19 11.70 -18.61
C GLU A 6 3.11 10.54 -17.61
N VAL A 7 2.08 9.73 -17.71
CA VAL A 7 1.95 8.53 -16.85
C VAL A 7 3.12 7.58 -17.08
N TYR A 8 3.47 7.33 -18.34
CA TYR A 8 4.61 6.50 -18.67
C TYR A 8 5.91 7.05 -18.06
N ASP A 9 6.15 8.35 -18.22
CA ASP A 9 7.38 8.99 -17.74
C ASP A 9 7.47 8.92 -16.20
N GLU A 10 6.38 9.12 -15.51
CA GLU A 10 6.34 9.00 -14.04
C GLU A 10 6.64 7.57 -13.57
N VAL A 11 5.98 6.59 -14.16
CA VAL A 11 6.18 5.18 -13.79
C VAL A 11 7.59 4.73 -14.17
N ALA A 12 8.02 4.98 -15.40
CA ALA A 12 9.33 4.57 -15.89
C ALA A 12 10.47 5.28 -15.14
N GLY A 13 10.31 6.57 -14.87
CA GLY A 13 11.29 7.35 -14.12
C GLY A 13 11.48 6.83 -12.71
N ASN A 14 10.38 6.53 -12.01
CA ASN A 14 10.43 5.96 -10.67
C ASN A 14 11.02 4.54 -10.69
N HIS A 15 10.63 3.71 -11.66
CA HIS A 15 11.18 2.38 -11.84
C HIS A 15 12.71 2.41 -12.01
N THR A 16 13.20 3.30 -12.89
CA THR A 16 14.64 3.45 -13.12
C THR A 16 15.35 3.93 -11.87
N TYR A 17 14.80 4.92 -11.19
CA TYR A 17 15.37 5.47 -9.96
C TYR A 17 15.49 4.41 -8.87
N LEU A 18 14.41 3.66 -8.62
CA LEU A 18 14.39 2.60 -7.61
C LEU A 18 15.33 1.45 -7.98
N THR A 19 15.42 1.09 -9.26
CA THR A 19 16.36 0.07 -9.72
C THR A 19 17.80 0.46 -9.41
N GLY A 20 18.15 1.74 -9.61
CA GLY A 20 19.47 2.26 -9.27
C GLY A 20 19.75 2.20 -7.76
N LEU A 21 18.77 2.52 -6.93
CA LEU A 21 18.92 2.47 -5.47
C LEU A 21 19.01 1.05 -4.91
N LEU A 22 18.18 0.15 -5.43
CA LEU A 22 18.02 -1.19 -4.88
C LEU A 22 18.98 -2.21 -5.49
N GLY A 23 19.59 -1.91 -6.63
CA GLY A 23 20.40 -2.87 -7.40
C GLY A 23 19.56 -3.92 -8.12
N ARG A 24 18.24 -3.76 -8.14
CA ARG A 24 17.28 -4.65 -8.82
C ARG A 24 15.97 -3.91 -9.07
N PRO A 25 15.17 -4.30 -10.08
CA PRO A 25 13.88 -3.68 -10.31
C PRO A 25 12.91 -3.90 -9.15
N PRO A 26 12.07 -2.90 -8.83
CA PRO A 26 10.99 -3.09 -7.87
C PRO A 26 9.97 -4.10 -8.42
N ARG A 27 9.37 -4.91 -7.53
CA ARG A 27 8.40 -5.93 -7.92
C ARG A 27 6.96 -5.43 -7.89
N PHE A 28 6.68 -4.47 -7.01
CA PHE A 28 5.32 -4.03 -6.71
C PHE A 28 5.17 -2.54 -6.95
N PHE A 29 3.97 -2.14 -7.30
CA PHE A 29 3.63 -0.75 -7.56
C PHE A 29 2.31 -0.38 -6.92
N ARG A 30 2.24 0.80 -6.32
CA ARG A 30 1.01 1.41 -5.83
C ARG A 30 1.01 2.89 -6.21
N THR A 31 -0.12 3.39 -6.72
CA THR A 31 -0.25 4.83 -7.02
C THR A 31 -0.26 5.64 -5.73
N GLY A 32 0.18 6.88 -5.81
CA GLY A 32 0.20 7.77 -4.65
C GLY A 32 -1.19 8.05 -4.08
N THR A 33 -2.21 8.05 -4.92
CA THR A 33 -3.61 8.24 -4.54
C THR A 33 -4.34 6.93 -4.25
N ALA A 34 -3.70 5.79 -4.47
CA ALA A 34 -4.28 4.46 -4.42
C ALA A 34 -5.40 4.21 -5.44
N HIS A 35 -5.52 5.07 -6.45
CA HIS A 35 -6.44 4.89 -7.57
C HIS A 35 -5.69 4.50 -8.83
N TYR A 36 -6.28 3.56 -9.60
CA TYR A 36 -5.71 3.07 -10.84
C TYR A 36 -6.69 3.29 -11.99
N ASP A 37 -6.17 3.68 -13.17
CA ASP A 37 -6.88 3.52 -14.42
C ASP A 37 -6.24 2.39 -15.25
N GLU A 38 -6.93 1.98 -16.33
CA GLU A 38 -6.47 0.87 -17.15
C GLU A 38 -5.12 1.14 -17.83
N VAL A 39 -4.88 2.38 -18.24
CA VAL A 39 -3.64 2.77 -18.88
C VAL A 39 -2.46 2.67 -17.91
N ALA A 40 -2.63 3.15 -16.69
CA ALA A 40 -1.60 3.07 -15.66
C ALA A 40 -1.26 1.61 -15.33
N ILE A 41 -2.28 0.75 -15.22
CA ILE A 41 -2.09 -0.68 -14.95
C ILE A 41 -1.29 -1.34 -16.07
N GLU A 42 -1.61 -1.05 -17.32
CA GLU A 42 -0.89 -1.62 -18.46
C GLU A 42 0.58 -1.19 -18.47
N ILE A 43 0.85 0.09 -18.20
CA ILE A 43 2.22 0.62 -18.14
C ILE A 43 3.01 -0.06 -17.02
N VAL A 44 2.43 -0.16 -15.83
CA VAL A 44 3.06 -0.78 -14.68
C VAL A 44 3.40 -2.25 -14.97
N ARG A 45 2.48 -3.00 -15.57
CA ARG A 45 2.69 -4.40 -15.94
C ARG A 45 3.77 -4.54 -17.02
N ALA A 46 3.80 -3.62 -17.99
CA ALA A 46 4.82 -3.62 -19.04
C ALA A 46 6.22 -3.40 -18.46
N MET A 47 6.34 -2.71 -17.33
CA MET A 47 7.61 -2.55 -16.60
C MET A 47 7.99 -3.77 -15.78
N GLY A 48 7.14 -4.79 -15.72
CA GLY A 48 7.37 -5.99 -14.91
C GLY A 48 7.00 -5.83 -13.45
N GLU A 49 6.31 -4.76 -13.08
CA GLU A 49 5.82 -4.55 -11.72
C GLU A 49 4.39 -5.04 -11.57
N ILE A 50 4.04 -5.47 -10.37
CA ILE A 50 2.72 -5.97 -10.03
C ILE A 50 1.95 -4.84 -9.34
N PRO A 51 0.86 -4.32 -9.92
CA PRO A 51 0.06 -3.30 -9.25
C PRO A 51 -0.65 -3.90 -8.03
N ILE A 52 -0.55 -3.22 -6.89
CA ILE A 52 -1.11 -3.67 -5.62
C ILE A 52 -2.16 -2.67 -5.16
N GLY A 53 -3.32 -3.19 -4.79
CA GLY A 53 -4.36 -2.42 -4.12
C GLY A 53 -4.43 -2.74 -2.63
N PHE A 54 -5.58 -2.48 -2.02
CA PHE A 54 -5.84 -2.78 -0.62
C PHE A 54 -7.32 -3.12 -0.45
N ASP A 55 -7.64 -3.86 0.61
CA ASP A 55 -9.03 -4.15 0.96
C ASP A 55 -9.48 -3.41 2.23
N ILE A 56 -8.55 -2.87 3.01
CA ILE A 56 -8.87 -2.11 4.22
C ILE A 56 -8.19 -0.75 4.18
N ASN A 57 -8.99 0.30 4.32
CA ASN A 57 -8.49 1.65 4.54
C ASN A 57 -8.30 1.85 6.05
N GLY A 58 -7.06 1.80 6.50
CA GLY A 58 -6.74 1.79 7.93
C GLY A 58 -6.86 3.15 8.61
N ASP A 59 -6.65 4.25 7.88
CA ASP A 59 -6.59 5.56 8.52
C ASP A 59 -7.23 6.70 7.72
N ALA A 60 -7.77 6.43 6.53
CA ALA A 60 -8.38 7.42 5.63
C ALA A 60 -7.51 8.67 5.45
N GLY A 61 -6.26 8.46 5.02
CA GLY A 61 -5.31 9.56 4.83
C GLY A 61 -4.97 10.31 6.11
N THR A 62 -4.93 9.61 7.23
CA THR A 62 -4.66 10.12 8.59
C THR A 62 -5.84 10.87 9.25
N THR A 63 -7.04 10.79 8.66
CA THR A 63 -8.21 11.51 9.20
C THR A 63 -9.00 10.72 10.25
N TYR A 64 -8.82 9.40 10.33
CA TYR A 64 -9.52 8.58 11.32
C TYR A 64 -9.03 8.87 12.74
N THR A 65 -9.95 8.80 13.71
CA THR A 65 -9.59 8.74 15.12
C THR A 65 -8.89 7.42 15.44
N ALA A 66 -8.19 7.36 16.56
CA ALA A 66 -7.56 6.11 17.00
C ALA A 66 -8.58 4.97 17.10
N ALA A 67 -9.79 5.27 17.59
CA ALA A 67 -10.87 4.28 17.67
C ALA A 67 -11.28 3.74 16.29
N LEU A 68 -11.41 4.62 15.29
CA LEU A 68 -11.74 4.20 13.92
C LEU A 68 -10.59 3.44 13.26
N VAL A 69 -9.35 3.86 13.47
CA VAL A 69 -8.19 3.12 12.99
C VAL A 69 -8.21 1.69 13.53
N ALA A 70 -8.43 1.53 14.82
CA ALA A 70 -8.50 0.21 15.44
C ALA A 70 -9.70 -0.60 14.93
N GLN A 71 -10.85 0.03 14.76
CA GLN A 71 -12.06 -0.63 14.26
C GLN A 71 -11.87 -1.15 12.83
N GLU A 72 -11.42 -0.30 11.93
CA GLU A 72 -11.29 -0.65 10.51
C GLU A 72 -10.15 -1.64 10.28
N THR A 73 -8.97 -1.39 10.86
CA THR A 73 -7.84 -2.30 10.78
C THR A 73 -8.14 -3.64 11.45
N GLY A 74 -8.95 -3.63 12.50
CA GLY A 74 -9.37 -4.84 13.21
C GLY A 74 -10.21 -5.81 12.38
N LYS A 75 -10.74 -5.38 11.23
CA LYS A 75 -11.46 -6.24 10.29
C LYS A 75 -10.51 -7.12 9.45
N ALA A 76 -9.22 -6.96 9.58
CA ALA A 76 -8.24 -7.70 8.79
C ALA A 76 -8.37 -9.21 9.02
N LYS A 77 -8.25 -9.95 7.95
CA LYS A 77 -8.30 -11.42 7.90
C LYS A 77 -7.13 -11.91 7.06
N PRO A 78 -6.83 -13.22 7.06
CA PRO A 78 -5.77 -13.74 6.20
C PRO A 78 -5.94 -13.29 4.75
N GLY A 79 -4.88 -12.74 4.17
CA GLY A 79 -4.90 -12.19 2.82
C GLY A 79 -5.25 -10.71 2.73
N SER A 80 -5.65 -10.06 3.80
CA SER A 80 -5.95 -8.62 3.80
C SER A 80 -4.70 -7.78 3.57
N ILE A 81 -4.87 -6.70 2.83
CA ILE A 81 -3.86 -5.64 2.67
C ILE A 81 -4.46 -4.34 3.21
N VAL A 82 -3.79 -3.78 4.20
CA VAL A 82 -4.23 -2.55 4.88
C VAL A 82 -3.38 -1.39 4.38
N ILE A 83 -4.01 -0.32 3.94
CA ILE A 83 -3.31 0.93 3.61
C ILE A 83 -3.37 1.87 4.81
N ALA A 84 -2.25 2.47 5.15
CA ALA A 84 -2.14 3.47 6.21
C ALA A 84 -0.96 4.39 5.97
N HIS A 85 -0.90 5.49 6.69
CA HIS A 85 0.12 6.53 6.52
C HIS A 85 0.92 6.70 7.82
N MET A 86 2.23 6.85 7.70
CA MET A 86 3.09 7.08 8.87
C MET A 86 3.84 8.41 8.82
N ASN A 87 3.48 9.26 7.86
CA ASN A 87 4.13 10.57 7.67
C ASN A 87 3.49 11.70 8.48
N GLN A 88 2.48 11.40 9.30
CA GLN A 88 1.77 12.38 10.14
C GLN A 88 1.79 11.95 11.61
N PRO A 89 2.91 12.08 12.30
CA PRO A 89 3.05 11.54 13.66
C PRO A 89 2.15 12.23 14.70
N ALA A 90 1.67 13.45 14.41
CA ALA A 90 0.73 14.15 15.28
C ALA A 90 -0.72 13.67 15.13
N ARG A 91 -1.01 12.85 14.15
CA ARG A 91 -2.34 12.26 13.95
C ARG A 91 -2.46 10.94 14.73
N GLN A 92 -3.60 10.29 14.62
CA GLN A 92 -3.97 9.18 15.49
C GLN A 92 -3.74 7.78 14.88
N THR A 93 -3.09 7.68 13.73
CA THR A 93 -2.78 6.39 13.11
C THR A 93 -1.93 5.51 14.01
N TYR A 94 -0.87 6.07 14.59
CA TYR A 94 0.00 5.33 15.51
C TYR A 94 -0.78 4.81 16.72
N GLU A 95 -1.58 5.64 17.35
CA GLU A 95 -2.34 5.25 18.54
C GLU A 95 -3.31 4.12 18.26
N GLY A 96 -4.03 4.20 17.14
CA GLY A 96 -4.94 3.13 16.72
C GLY A 96 -4.23 1.85 16.37
N MET A 97 -3.12 1.92 15.66
CA MET A 97 -2.32 0.73 15.31
C MET A 97 -1.70 0.08 16.55
N ALA A 98 -1.23 0.87 17.50
CA ALA A 98 -0.68 0.35 18.75
C ALA A 98 -1.69 -0.48 19.54
N VAL A 99 -2.98 -0.19 19.40
CA VAL A 99 -4.06 -0.96 20.02
C VAL A 99 -4.41 -2.20 19.21
N VAL A 100 -4.60 -2.05 17.88
CA VAL A 100 -5.21 -3.11 17.07
C VAL A 100 -4.21 -4.18 16.63
N LEU A 101 -2.94 -3.83 16.37
CA LEU A 101 -1.98 -4.81 15.88
C LEU A 101 -1.73 -5.95 16.88
N PRO A 102 -1.55 -5.68 18.19
CA PRO A 102 -1.45 -6.78 19.16
C PRO A 102 -2.71 -7.66 19.21
N ARG A 103 -3.90 -7.06 19.08
CA ARG A 103 -5.17 -7.82 19.04
C ARG A 103 -5.24 -8.76 17.86
N LEU A 104 -4.80 -8.31 16.68
CA LEU A 104 -4.76 -9.17 15.49
C LEU A 104 -3.80 -10.33 15.67
N ARG A 105 -2.62 -10.08 16.27
CA ARG A 105 -1.67 -11.14 16.58
C ARG A 105 -2.25 -12.17 17.54
N GLU A 106 -2.97 -11.75 18.56
CA GLU A 106 -3.64 -12.63 19.51
C GLU A 106 -4.69 -13.51 18.83
N LYS A 107 -5.32 -13.00 17.76
CA LYS A 107 -6.27 -13.77 16.94
C LYS A 107 -5.60 -14.73 15.96
N GLY A 108 -4.27 -14.76 15.93
CA GLY A 108 -3.53 -15.64 15.04
C GLY A 108 -3.21 -15.04 13.67
N ILE A 109 -3.49 -13.76 13.46
CA ILE A 109 -3.10 -13.06 12.22
C ILE A 109 -1.60 -12.79 12.26
N ARG A 110 -0.91 -13.19 11.20
CA ARG A 110 0.52 -12.92 11.02
C ARG A 110 0.71 -11.86 9.97
N PHE A 111 1.64 -10.94 10.22
CA PHE A 111 2.00 -9.89 9.28
C PHE A 111 3.15 -10.37 8.40
N ALA A 112 3.04 -10.11 7.12
CA ALA A 112 4.03 -10.55 6.14
C ALA A 112 4.37 -9.40 5.19
N ARG A 113 5.55 -9.48 4.59
CA ARG A 113 5.90 -8.61 3.48
C ARG A 113 5.28 -9.16 2.21
N LEU A 114 4.93 -8.26 1.26
CA LEU A 114 4.38 -8.69 -0.04
C LEU A 114 5.33 -9.67 -0.75
N SER A 115 6.64 -9.49 -0.58
CA SER A 115 7.63 -10.36 -1.20
C SER A 115 7.66 -11.79 -0.64
N ASP A 116 7.05 -12.02 0.51
CA ASP A 116 7.04 -13.33 1.19
C ASP A 116 5.76 -14.12 0.92
N VAL A 117 4.82 -13.58 0.14
CA VAL A 117 3.53 -14.22 -0.16
C VAL A 117 3.32 -14.34 -1.66
N THR A 118 2.46 -15.27 -2.05
CA THR A 118 2.05 -15.42 -3.44
C THR A 118 0.90 -14.47 -3.74
N ILE A 119 1.08 -13.65 -4.79
CA ILE A 119 0.03 -12.74 -5.27
C ILE A 119 -0.62 -13.42 -6.49
N ALA A 120 -1.91 -13.63 -6.37
CA ALA A 120 -2.68 -14.23 -7.45
C ALA A 120 -3.07 -13.18 -8.51
#